data_87aa9c14d7c581c7c8818e72c41efcaf
#
_entry.id   87aa9c14d7c581c7c8818e72c41efcaf
#
_cell.length_a   1.000
_cell.length_b   1.000
_cell.length_c   1.000
_cell.angle_alpha   90.00
_cell.angle_beta   90.00
_cell.angle_gamma   90.00
#
_symmetry.space_group_name_H-M   'P 1'
#
loop_
_entity.id
_entity.type
_entity.pdbx_description
1 polymer ?
#
loop_
_entity_poly.entity_id
_entity_poly.type
_entity_poly.pdbx_seq_one_letter_code
_entity_poly.pdbx_strand_id
1 'polypeptide(L)'
;TLIPKRIAQIRFSLMDPVEIRKMSSVEVKTPDTYKDDGHAYRQGLMDPHMGVIEPGLVCPTDNCKYDESPGHFGHIQLELPVIHIGFVNLIKTALKSTCKSCSQVLLHSAKETHPSNPELSEQDYYRSRIKDIITKHGVGSTEFSSIIKEVEKVASSKNRRTCMHCGETQGEIRLDKPTTFKERTENVGTGGKETERKMNPRDVREWLASIPD
;
A
#
# COMPACT_ATOMS: atom_id res chain seq x y z
N THR A 1 26.88 29.17 -13.89
CA THR A 1 27.81 27.99 -13.86
C THR A 1 27.04 26.82 -13.30
N LEU A 2 26.68 25.84 -14.15
CA LEU A 2 26.08 24.58 -13.73
C LEU A 2 27.14 23.79 -12.96
N ILE A 3 26.95 23.65 -11.67
CA ILE A 3 27.75 22.75 -10.84
C ILE A 3 27.36 21.31 -11.18
N PRO A 4 28.28 20.47 -11.70
CA PRO A 4 27.95 19.10 -12.02
C PRO A 4 27.54 18.34 -10.75
N LYS A 5 26.31 17.83 -10.74
CA LYS A 5 25.79 17.01 -9.62
C LYS A 5 26.15 15.55 -9.87
N ARG A 6 26.65 14.88 -8.83
CA ARG A 6 26.90 13.45 -8.83
C ARG A 6 25.74 12.73 -8.13
N ILE A 7 25.25 11.66 -8.74
CA ILE A 7 24.28 10.77 -8.07
C ILE A 7 25.03 10.02 -6.97
N ALA A 8 24.63 10.24 -5.70
CA ALA A 8 25.23 9.59 -4.55
C ALA A 8 24.51 8.27 -4.21
N GLN A 9 23.20 8.23 -4.39
CA GLN A 9 22.37 7.06 -4.02
C GLN A 9 21.09 7.06 -4.85
N ILE A 10 20.65 5.86 -5.23
CA ILE A 10 19.33 5.61 -5.81
C ILE A 10 18.53 4.80 -4.78
N ARG A 11 17.34 5.28 -4.43
CA ARG A 11 16.40 4.59 -3.54
C ARG A 11 15.19 4.16 -4.33
N PHE A 12 14.85 2.88 -4.22
CA PHE A 12 13.58 2.36 -4.72
C PHE A 12 12.55 2.39 -3.58
N SER A 13 11.48 3.12 -3.75
CA SER A 13 10.40 3.23 -2.77
C SER A 13 9.05 3.29 -3.48
N LEU A 14 7.98 3.13 -2.71
CA LEU A 14 6.63 3.37 -3.18
C LEU A 14 6.39 4.88 -3.20
N MET A 15 5.78 5.36 -4.27
CA MET A 15 5.37 6.75 -4.40
C MET A 15 3.93 6.90 -3.93
N ASP A 16 3.72 7.82 -3.02
CA ASP A 16 2.36 8.19 -2.60
C ASP A 16 1.67 9.08 -3.66
N PRO A 17 0.35 9.26 -3.60
CA PRO A 17 -0.37 10.13 -4.53
C PRO A 17 0.10 11.59 -4.50
N VAL A 18 0.64 12.07 -3.39
CA VAL A 18 1.14 13.45 -3.26
C VAL A 18 2.47 13.60 -4.00
N GLU A 19 3.37 12.62 -3.86
CA GLU A 19 4.64 12.59 -4.58
C GLU A 19 4.42 12.46 -6.09
N ILE A 20 3.49 11.59 -6.52
CA ILE A 20 3.13 11.44 -7.94
C ILE A 20 2.66 12.78 -8.52
N ARG A 21 1.77 13.49 -7.82
CA ARG A 21 1.29 14.81 -8.28
C ARG A 21 2.40 15.86 -8.33
N LYS A 22 3.34 15.85 -7.39
CA LYS A 22 4.48 16.77 -7.38
C LYS A 22 5.45 16.53 -8.55
N MET A 23 5.62 15.28 -8.95
CA MET A 23 6.49 14.92 -10.07
C MET A 23 5.82 15.11 -11.43
N SER A 24 4.50 15.19 -11.46
CA SER A 24 3.72 15.25 -12.70
C SER A 24 3.75 16.63 -13.31
N SER A 25 4.03 16.70 -14.61
CA SER A 25 3.95 17.92 -15.41
C SER A 25 2.53 18.22 -15.88
N VAL A 26 1.67 17.20 -16.01
CA VAL A 26 0.31 17.35 -16.52
C VAL A 26 -0.63 16.26 -15.99
N GLU A 27 -1.89 16.62 -15.78
CA GLU A 27 -2.97 15.67 -15.52
C GLU A 27 -3.57 15.20 -16.85
N VAL A 28 -3.52 13.91 -17.13
CA VAL A 28 -4.10 13.28 -18.32
C VAL A 28 -5.58 12.98 -18.05
N LYS A 29 -6.47 13.60 -18.83
CA LYS A 29 -7.94 13.48 -18.68
C LYS A 29 -8.63 12.76 -19.82
N THR A 30 -8.01 12.72 -21.00
CA THR A 30 -8.58 12.08 -22.20
C THR A 30 -7.62 11.03 -22.76
N PRO A 31 -8.14 9.92 -23.30
CA PRO A 31 -7.31 8.90 -23.95
C PRO A 31 -6.85 9.32 -25.36
N ASP A 32 -7.33 10.48 -25.86
CA ASP A 32 -7.01 10.94 -27.19
C ASP A 32 -5.53 11.31 -27.31
N THR A 33 -4.96 11.05 -28.45
CA THR A 33 -3.54 11.31 -28.73
C THR A 33 -3.35 12.54 -29.62
N TYR A 34 -3.84 12.47 -30.86
CA TYR A 34 -3.69 13.52 -31.87
C TYR A 34 -5.02 13.92 -32.44
N LYS A 35 -5.15 15.19 -32.80
CA LYS A 35 -6.25 15.76 -33.56
C LYS A 35 -6.08 15.46 -35.05
N ASP A 36 -7.15 15.72 -35.83
CA ASP A 36 -7.13 15.57 -37.27
C ASP A 36 -6.11 16.47 -37.98
N ASP A 37 -5.72 17.58 -37.33
CA ASP A 37 -4.69 18.49 -37.78
C ASP A 37 -3.25 18.02 -37.44
N GLY A 38 -3.09 16.86 -36.82
CA GLY A 38 -1.81 16.29 -36.40
C GLY A 38 -1.25 16.82 -35.09
N HIS A 39 -1.90 17.82 -34.46
CA HIS A 39 -1.47 18.33 -33.16
C HIS A 39 -1.93 17.45 -32.00
N ALA A 40 -1.08 17.27 -31.01
CA ALA A 40 -1.41 16.52 -29.81
C ALA A 40 -2.54 17.16 -29.00
N TYR A 41 -3.44 16.35 -28.45
CA TYR A 41 -4.45 16.83 -27.51
C TYR A 41 -3.80 17.30 -26.20
N ARG A 42 -4.20 18.48 -25.74
CA ARG A 42 -3.85 18.93 -24.38
C ARG A 42 -4.57 18.06 -23.36
N GLN A 43 -3.87 17.70 -22.30
CA GLN A 43 -4.35 16.73 -21.28
C GLN A 43 -4.68 15.36 -21.87
N GLY A 44 -4.16 15.04 -23.04
CA GLY A 44 -4.21 13.72 -23.66
C GLY A 44 -2.96 12.89 -23.37
N LEU A 45 -2.95 11.65 -23.90
CA LEU A 45 -1.82 10.73 -23.68
C LEU A 45 -0.51 11.20 -24.33
N MET A 46 -0.56 12.10 -25.29
CA MET A 46 0.61 12.67 -25.99
C MET A 46 0.79 14.16 -25.70
N ASP A 47 0.33 14.64 -24.55
CA ASP A 47 0.45 16.06 -24.18
C ASP A 47 1.93 16.51 -24.22
N PRO A 48 2.25 17.63 -24.92
CA PRO A 48 3.62 18.13 -25.05
C PRO A 48 4.35 18.44 -23.75
N HIS A 49 3.61 18.66 -22.63
CA HIS A 49 4.23 18.85 -21.32
C HIS A 49 4.93 17.59 -20.78
N MET A 50 4.60 16.41 -21.31
CA MET A 50 5.31 15.17 -20.98
C MET A 50 6.57 14.94 -21.84
N GLY A 51 6.83 15.80 -22.79
CA GLY A 51 7.91 15.73 -23.74
C GLY A 51 7.40 15.79 -25.18
N VAL A 52 8.26 16.16 -26.09
CA VAL A 52 7.96 16.26 -27.51
C VAL A 52 8.79 15.25 -28.29
N ILE A 53 8.21 14.62 -29.28
CA ILE A 53 8.87 13.63 -30.15
C ILE A 53 9.06 14.11 -31.59
N GLU A 54 8.43 15.21 -31.97
CA GLU A 54 8.51 15.77 -33.32
C GLU A 54 9.63 16.79 -33.44
N PRO A 55 10.44 16.73 -34.51
CA PRO A 55 11.43 17.76 -34.80
C PRO A 55 10.79 19.15 -34.96
N GLY A 56 11.41 20.14 -34.33
CA GLY A 56 10.93 21.53 -34.38
C GLY A 56 9.99 21.94 -33.25
N LEU A 57 9.48 20.99 -32.46
CA LEU A 57 8.72 21.30 -31.26
C LEU A 57 9.66 21.45 -30.04
N VAL A 58 9.20 22.23 -29.09
CA VAL A 58 9.88 22.47 -27.80
C VAL A 58 8.93 22.05 -26.68
N CYS A 59 9.45 21.30 -25.74
CA CYS A 59 8.71 20.87 -24.56
C CYS A 59 8.42 22.07 -23.64
N PRO A 60 7.13 22.37 -23.32
CA PRO A 60 6.82 23.52 -22.47
C PRO A 60 7.30 23.41 -21.03
N THR A 61 7.63 22.21 -20.56
CA THR A 61 8.03 21.94 -19.17
C THR A 61 9.47 22.28 -18.90
N ASP A 62 10.38 21.93 -19.81
CA ASP A 62 11.83 22.11 -19.66
C ASP A 62 12.46 23.02 -20.74
N ASN A 63 11.67 23.45 -21.73
CA ASN A 63 12.11 24.23 -22.89
C ASN A 63 13.19 23.53 -23.73
N CYS A 64 13.28 22.21 -23.67
CA CYS A 64 14.19 21.40 -24.44
C CYS A 64 13.54 20.89 -25.73
N LYS A 65 14.38 20.58 -26.72
CA LYS A 65 13.98 19.95 -27.97
C LYS A 65 13.78 18.45 -27.78
N TYR A 66 13.22 17.79 -28.79
CA TYR A 66 12.90 16.35 -28.77
C TYR A 66 14.11 15.44 -28.48
N ASP A 67 15.32 15.84 -28.86
CA ASP A 67 16.58 15.10 -28.69
C ASP A 67 17.29 15.41 -27.36
N GLU A 68 16.90 16.49 -26.69
CA GLU A 68 17.51 16.96 -25.44
C GLU A 68 16.64 16.66 -24.20
N SER A 69 15.30 16.56 -24.38
CA SER A 69 14.38 16.35 -23.27
C SER A 69 14.36 14.87 -22.84
N PRO A 70 14.54 14.57 -21.55
CA PRO A 70 14.42 13.21 -21.03
C PRO A 70 12.96 12.72 -20.96
N GLY A 71 11.99 13.61 -21.24
CA GLY A 71 10.57 13.39 -20.99
C GLY A 71 10.17 13.64 -19.54
N HIS A 72 8.87 13.84 -19.32
CA HIS A 72 8.29 14.14 -18.02
C HIS A 72 7.12 13.22 -17.72
N PHE A 73 6.90 12.95 -16.45
CA PHE A 73 5.76 12.15 -16.02
C PHE A 73 4.48 12.99 -16.02
N GLY A 74 3.40 12.40 -16.54
CA GLY A 74 2.04 12.84 -16.29
C GLY A 74 1.37 11.95 -15.24
N HIS A 75 0.19 12.32 -14.78
CA HIS A 75 -0.60 11.46 -13.89
C HIS A 75 -2.06 11.37 -14.37
N ILE A 76 -2.70 10.28 -14.00
CA ILE A 76 -4.14 10.06 -14.18
C ILE A 76 -4.77 10.01 -12.80
N GLN A 77 -5.71 10.92 -12.54
CA GLN A 77 -6.50 10.91 -11.31
C GLN A 77 -7.58 9.84 -11.41
N LEU A 78 -7.45 8.79 -10.60
CA LEU A 78 -8.47 7.76 -10.53
C LEU A 78 -9.63 8.20 -9.63
N GLU A 79 -10.87 7.89 -10.02
CA GLU A 79 -12.08 8.17 -9.24
C GLU A 79 -12.09 7.43 -7.90
N LEU A 80 -11.65 6.17 -7.91
CA LEU A 80 -11.53 5.33 -6.72
C LEU A 80 -10.10 4.81 -6.57
N PRO A 81 -9.62 4.62 -5.34
CA PRO A 81 -8.33 3.97 -5.12
C PRO A 81 -8.35 2.54 -5.64
N VAL A 82 -7.20 2.10 -6.16
CA VAL A 82 -7.00 0.74 -6.69
C VAL A 82 -5.97 0.02 -5.83
N ILE A 83 -6.24 -1.25 -5.53
CA ILE A 83 -5.31 -2.09 -4.79
C ILE A 83 -4.24 -2.61 -5.76
N HIS A 84 -2.99 -2.30 -5.49
CA HIS A 84 -1.87 -2.75 -6.32
C HIS A 84 -1.64 -4.25 -6.15
N ILE A 85 -1.64 -4.99 -7.27
CA ILE A 85 -1.55 -6.46 -7.26
C ILE A 85 -0.29 -7.00 -6.59
N GLY A 86 0.84 -6.31 -6.72
CA GLY A 86 2.11 -6.69 -6.10
C GLY A 86 2.09 -6.66 -4.56
N PHE A 87 1.18 -5.87 -3.96
CA PHE A 87 1.07 -5.72 -2.50
C PHE A 87 -0.14 -6.40 -1.89
N VAL A 88 -0.94 -7.11 -2.69
CA VAL A 88 -2.18 -7.77 -2.23
C VAL A 88 -1.93 -8.71 -1.04
N ASN A 89 -0.85 -9.49 -1.07
CA ASN A 89 -0.53 -10.40 0.02
C ASN A 89 -0.11 -9.66 1.29
N LEU A 90 0.67 -8.59 1.17
CA LEU A 90 1.06 -7.75 2.30
C LEU A 90 -0.16 -7.07 2.93
N ILE A 91 -1.03 -6.49 2.11
CA ILE A 91 -2.30 -5.89 2.54
C ILE A 91 -3.17 -6.94 3.26
N LYS A 92 -3.29 -8.14 2.69
CA LYS A 92 -4.02 -9.25 3.32
C LYS A 92 -3.47 -9.58 4.71
N THR A 93 -2.16 -9.67 4.86
CA THR A 93 -1.50 -9.92 6.14
C THR A 93 -1.80 -8.80 7.14
N ALA A 94 -1.70 -7.54 6.73
CA ALA A 94 -2.02 -6.40 7.58
C ALA A 94 -3.49 -6.43 8.04
N LEU A 95 -4.45 -6.59 7.11
CA LEU A 95 -5.88 -6.65 7.43
C LEU A 95 -6.26 -7.82 8.35
N LYS A 96 -5.56 -8.96 8.25
CA LYS A 96 -5.80 -10.12 9.11
C LYS A 96 -5.20 -9.97 10.50
N SER A 97 -4.14 -9.20 10.63
CA SER A 97 -3.36 -9.06 11.86
C SER A 97 -3.76 -7.85 12.70
N THR A 98 -4.57 -6.94 12.15
CA THR A 98 -4.97 -5.70 12.81
C THR A 98 -6.49 -5.63 13.03
N CYS A 99 -6.90 -4.90 14.04
CA CYS A 99 -8.31 -4.66 14.33
C CYS A 99 -8.88 -3.58 13.40
N LYS A 100 -10.08 -3.80 12.85
CA LYS A 100 -10.77 -2.82 11.98
C LYS A 100 -11.19 -1.53 12.67
N SER A 101 -11.43 -1.57 14.00
CA SER A 101 -11.91 -0.41 14.75
C SER A 101 -10.82 0.38 15.42
N CYS A 102 -9.87 -0.28 16.10
CA CYS A 102 -8.81 0.41 16.84
C CYS A 102 -7.42 0.34 16.18
N SER A 103 -7.31 -0.38 15.05
CA SER A 103 -6.08 -0.55 14.24
C SER A 103 -4.89 -1.16 14.97
N GLN A 104 -5.09 -1.62 16.21
CA GLN A 104 -4.06 -2.33 16.97
C GLN A 104 -3.86 -3.75 16.45
N VAL A 105 -2.64 -4.26 16.58
CA VAL A 105 -2.33 -5.65 16.22
C VAL A 105 -3.07 -6.59 17.16
N LEU A 106 -3.64 -7.67 16.64
CA LEU A 106 -4.43 -8.65 17.38
C LEU A 106 -3.54 -9.60 18.20
N LEU A 107 -2.66 -9.02 19.03
CA LEU A 107 -1.78 -9.69 19.98
C LEU A 107 -2.12 -9.24 21.39
N HIS A 108 -1.89 -10.11 22.37
CA HIS A 108 -2.11 -9.76 23.77
C HIS A 108 -1.09 -8.72 24.24
N SER A 109 -1.60 -7.65 24.86
CA SER A 109 -0.78 -6.58 25.47
C SER A 109 -0.58 -6.79 26.97
N ALA A 110 -1.33 -7.69 27.62
CA ALA A 110 -1.15 -8.01 29.03
C ALA A 110 0.14 -8.79 29.25
N LYS A 111 0.79 -8.57 30.41
CA LYS A 111 1.97 -9.36 30.82
C LYS A 111 1.59 -10.83 31.00
N GLU A 112 2.59 -11.70 30.92
CA GLU A 112 2.46 -13.15 31.12
C GLU A 112 1.64 -13.90 30.05
N THR A 113 1.44 -13.28 28.89
CA THR A 113 0.64 -13.92 27.84
C THR A 113 1.45 -14.73 26.84
N HIS A 114 2.77 -14.58 26.81
CA HIS A 114 3.61 -15.35 25.89
C HIS A 114 4.12 -16.65 26.50
N PRO A 115 3.84 -17.81 25.88
CA PRO A 115 4.21 -19.13 26.46
C PRO A 115 5.70 -19.34 26.71
N SER A 116 6.55 -18.74 25.88
CA SER A 116 8.02 -18.91 25.96
C SER A 116 8.71 -17.87 26.82
N ASN A 117 8.02 -16.80 27.24
CA ASN A 117 8.58 -15.77 28.10
C ASN A 117 7.48 -15.12 28.95
N PRO A 118 7.27 -15.62 30.17
CA PRO A 118 6.19 -15.14 31.05
C PRO A 118 6.39 -13.72 31.60
N GLU A 119 7.58 -13.14 31.45
CA GLU A 119 7.86 -11.77 31.91
C GLU A 119 7.40 -10.70 30.91
N LEU A 120 7.18 -11.08 29.64
CA LEU A 120 6.80 -10.19 28.57
C LEU A 120 5.35 -10.40 28.13
N SER A 121 4.74 -9.33 27.65
CA SER A 121 3.52 -9.46 26.87
C SER A 121 3.84 -10.11 25.51
N GLU A 122 2.87 -10.74 24.89
CA GLU A 122 3.03 -11.30 23.55
C GLU A 122 3.44 -10.24 22.54
N GLN A 123 2.87 -9.04 22.64
CA GLN A 123 3.20 -7.89 21.80
C GLN A 123 4.65 -7.44 21.97
N ASP A 124 5.13 -7.34 23.21
CA ASP A 124 6.52 -6.91 23.51
C ASP A 124 7.53 -7.96 23.08
N TYR A 125 7.19 -9.25 23.25
CA TYR A 125 8.03 -10.37 22.81
C TYR A 125 8.27 -10.30 21.30
N TYR A 126 7.22 -10.18 20.48
CA TYR A 126 7.38 -10.12 19.04
C TYR A 126 8.05 -8.82 18.59
N ARG A 127 7.76 -7.70 19.24
CA ARG A 127 8.44 -6.42 18.96
C ARG A 127 9.95 -6.50 19.19
N SER A 128 10.36 -7.10 20.29
CA SER A 128 11.79 -7.29 20.61
C SER A 128 12.46 -8.21 19.58
N ARG A 129 11.88 -9.37 19.26
CA ARG A 129 12.41 -10.29 18.25
C ARG A 129 12.52 -9.67 16.86
N ILE A 130 11.49 -8.92 16.43
CA ILE A 130 11.52 -8.23 15.14
C ILE A 130 12.66 -7.21 15.11
N LYS A 131 12.84 -6.42 16.17
CA LYS A 131 13.93 -5.46 16.28
C LYS A 131 15.30 -6.13 16.20
N ASP A 132 15.49 -7.23 16.88
CA ASP A 132 16.75 -8.01 16.87
C ASP A 132 17.04 -8.57 15.46
N ILE A 133 16.03 -9.10 14.78
CA ILE A 133 16.17 -9.64 13.43
C ILE A 133 16.51 -8.51 12.43
N ILE A 134 15.83 -7.37 12.52
CA ILE A 134 16.14 -6.20 11.66
C ILE A 134 17.57 -5.73 11.86
N THR A 135 18.02 -5.68 13.12
CA THR A 135 19.40 -5.25 13.45
C THR A 135 20.46 -6.20 12.93
N LYS A 136 20.22 -7.52 13.01
CA LYS A 136 21.20 -8.56 12.65
C LYS A 136 21.18 -8.93 11.16
N HIS A 137 20.01 -9.02 10.56
CA HIS A 137 19.79 -9.60 9.23
C HIS A 137 19.16 -8.64 8.22
N GLY A 138 18.57 -7.55 8.68
CA GLY A 138 17.86 -6.57 7.83
C GLY A 138 16.42 -6.98 7.48
N VAL A 139 15.66 -6.03 6.95
CA VAL A 139 14.23 -6.16 6.62
C VAL A 139 13.96 -7.13 5.45
N GLY A 140 14.94 -7.35 4.56
CA GLY A 140 14.82 -8.24 3.39
C GLY A 140 15.17 -9.71 3.65
N SER A 141 15.49 -10.07 4.89
CA SER A 141 15.97 -11.41 5.23
C SER A 141 14.85 -12.47 5.28
N THR A 142 15.26 -13.73 5.16
CA THR A 142 14.36 -14.89 5.31
C THR A 142 13.84 -15.01 6.74
N GLU A 143 14.66 -14.65 7.72
CA GLU A 143 14.33 -14.60 9.14
C GLU A 143 13.24 -13.56 9.43
N PHE A 144 13.35 -12.37 8.83
CA PHE A 144 12.32 -11.34 8.93
C PHE A 144 10.99 -11.83 8.32
N SER A 145 11.03 -12.43 7.13
CA SER A 145 9.84 -12.99 6.50
C SER A 145 9.20 -14.10 7.33
N SER A 146 10.00 -14.90 8.03
CA SER A 146 9.53 -15.99 8.89
C SER A 146 8.84 -15.48 10.16
N ILE A 147 9.40 -14.47 10.83
CA ILE A 147 8.77 -13.89 12.03
C ILE A 147 7.45 -13.17 11.68
N ILE A 148 7.37 -12.49 10.54
CA ILE A 148 6.11 -11.85 10.10
C ILE A 148 5.02 -12.90 9.86
N LYS A 149 5.34 -14.02 9.22
CA LYS A 149 4.39 -15.15 9.05
C LYS A 149 3.96 -15.77 10.38
N GLU A 150 4.88 -15.86 11.34
CA GLU A 150 4.57 -16.32 12.69
C GLU A 150 3.56 -15.39 13.38
N VAL A 151 3.83 -14.08 13.35
CA VAL A 151 2.92 -13.05 13.88
C VAL A 151 1.56 -13.10 13.18
N GLU A 152 1.52 -13.18 11.84
CA GLU A 152 0.28 -13.32 11.09
C GLU A 152 -0.53 -14.52 11.55
N LYS A 153 0.12 -15.69 11.67
CA LYS A 153 -0.54 -16.93 12.10
C LYS A 153 -1.13 -16.82 13.50
N VAL A 154 -0.42 -16.17 14.41
CA VAL A 154 -0.88 -15.96 15.79
C VAL A 154 -2.04 -14.95 15.81
N ALA A 155 -1.88 -13.79 15.20
CA ALA A 155 -2.87 -12.72 15.18
C ALA A 155 -4.17 -13.12 14.44
N SER A 156 -4.08 -13.93 13.38
CA SER A 156 -5.22 -14.38 12.57
C SER A 156 -5.86 -15.68 13.07
N SER A 157 -5.50 -16.18 14.24
CA SER A 157 -6.03 -17.43 14.77
C SER A 157 -7.52 -17.30 15.09
N LYS A 158 -8.28 -18.40 14.95
CA LYS A 158 -9.74 -18.43 15.20
C LYS A 158 -10.13 -17.98 16.62
N ASN A 159 -9.26 -18.19 17.59
CA ASN A 159 -9.49 -17.81 18.98
C ASN A 159 -9.34 -16.28 19.22
N ARG A 160 -8.91 -15.52 18.21
CA ARG A 160 -8.64 -14.08 18.29
C ARG A 160 -9.58 -13.24 17.43
N ARG A 161 -10.77 -13.75 17.17
CA ARG A 161 -11.82 -12.99 16.45
C ARG A 161 -12.31 -11.76 17.21
N THR A 162 -12.19 -11.74 18.53
CA THR A 162 -12.51 -10.57 19.35
C THR A 162 -11.22 -9.81 19.67
N CYS A 163 -11.20 -8.53 19.37
CA CYS A 163 -10.06 -7.67 19.66
C CYS A 163 -9.87 -7.53 21.17
N MET A 164 -8.64 -7.78 21.65
CA MET A 164 -8.31 -7.67 23.08
C MET A 164 -8.23 -6.22 23.57
N HIS A 165 -8.14 -5.25 22.65
CA HIS A 165 -8.00 -3.83 22.98
C HIS A 165 -9.33 -3.10 23.05
N CYS A 166 -10.26 -3.37 22.11
CA CYS A 166 -11.53 -2.66 22.01
C CYS A 166 -12.77 -3.55 22.10
N GLY A 167 -12.60 -4.87 22.17
CA GLY A 167 -13.74 -5.83 22.25
C GLY A 167 -14.48 -6.07 20.93
N GLU A 168 -14.09 -5.41 19.84
CA GLU A 168 -14.75 -5.56 18.54
C GLU A 168 -14.50 -6.93 17.90
N THR A 169 -15.53 -7.52 17.33
CA THR A 169 -15.42 -8.82 16.65
C THR A 169 -14.92 -8.65 15.23
N GLN A 170 -13.86 -9.37 14.89
CA GLN A 170 -13.23 -9.35 13.58
C GLN A 170 -13.83 -10.40 12.65
N GLY A 171 -14.13 -10.01 11.42
CA GLY A 171 -14.49 -10.95 10.35
C GLY A 171 -13.28 -11.69 9.78
N GLU A 172 -13.50 -12.82 9.15
CA GLU A 172 -12.46 -13.52 8.40
C GLU A 172 -12.20 -12.81 7.08
N ILE A 173 -10.98 -12.31 6.90
CA ILE A 173 -10.59 -11.64 5.64
C ILE A 173 -10.14 -12.68 4.61
N ARG A 174 -10.81 -12.71 3.48
CA ARG A 174 -10.49 -13.55 2.32
C ARG A 174 -10.12 -12.70 1.12
N LEU A 175 -9.18 -13.19 0.34
CA LEU A 175 -8.82 -12.61 -0.96
C LEU A 175 -9.59 -13.34 -2.06
N ASP A 176 -10.42 -12.60 -2.77
CA ASP A 176 -11.01 -13.01 -4.03
C ASP A 176 -10.15 -12.42 -5.16
N LYS A 177 -9.40 -13.31 -5.81
CA LYS A 177 -8.40 -12.93 -6.80
C LYS A 177 -9.04 -12.13 -7.95
N PRO A 178 -8.37 -11.11 -8.53
CA PRO A 178 -6.95 -10.78 -8.27
C PRO A 178 -6.73 -9.83 -7.08
N THR A 179 -7.62 -8.89 -6.77
CA THR A 179 -7.36 -7.78 -5.84
C THR A 179 -8.55 -7.43 -4.92
N THR A 180 -9.59 -8.24 -4.92
CA THR A 180 -10.79 -7.98 -4.14
C THR A 180 -10.70 -8.65 -2.77
N PHE A 181 -10.92 -7.88 -1.69
CA PHE A 181 -11.04 -8.43 -0.35
C PHE A 181 -12.52 -8.61 0.02
N LYS A 182 -12.79 -9.68 0.76
CA LYS A 182 -14.09 -10.01 1.32
C LYS A 182 -13.95 -10.25 2.81
N GLU A 183 -14.85 -9.66 3.58
CA GLU A 183 -14.99 -9.90 5.01
C GLU A 183 -16.14 -10.86 5.23
N ARG A 184 -15.89 -11.98 5.92
CA ARG A 184 -16.88 -12.97 6.30
C ARG A 184 -17.13 -12.87 7.79
N THR A 185 -18.36 -12.56 8.17
CA THR A 185 -18.81 -12.48 9.56
C THR A 185 -19.84 -13.57 9.85
N GLU A 186 -19.70 -14.23 10.98
CA GLU A 186 -20.71 -15.17 11.49
C GLU A 186 -21.70 -14.39 12.35
N ASN A 187 -22.95 -14.28 11.93
CA ASN A 187 -24.00 -13.70 12.76
C ASN A 187 -24.44 -14.68 13.82
N VAL A 188 -24.04 -14.44 15.06
CA VAL A 188 -24.39 -15.27 16.24
C VAL A 188 -25.90 -15.22 16.56
N GLY A 189 -26.65 -14.25 16.00
CA GLY A 189 -28.06 -13.99 16.35
C GLY A 189 -29.13 -14.56 15.42
N THR A 190 -28.79 -15.05 14.23
CA THR A 190 -29.79 -15.52 13.23
C THR A 190 -29.43 -16.89 12.64
N GLY A 191 -29.31 -17.91 13.50
CA GLY A 191 -29.18 -19.28 12.99
C GLY A 191 -27.91 -19.60 12.19
N GLY A 192 -26.79 -18.92 12.45
CA GLY A 192 -25.49 -19.26 11.85
C GLY A 192 -25.34 -18.90 10.38
N LYS A 193 -26.17 -18.00 9.83
CA LYS A 193 -25.95 -17.50 8.46
C LYS A 193 -24.69 -16.65 8.37
N GLU A 194 -23.73 -17.16 7.62
CA GLU A 194 -22.52 -16.42 7.26
C GLU A 194 -22.87 -15.30 6.29
N THR A 195 -22.43 -14.08 6.61
CA THR A 195 -22.56 -12.93 5.71
C THR A 195 -21.20 -12.61 5.12
N GLU A 196 -21.09 -12.60 3.81
CA GLU A 196 -19.86 -12.22 3.09
C GLU A 196 -20.08 -10.82 2.51
N ARG A 197 -19.25 -9.88 2.94
CA ARG A 197 -19.25 -8.49 2.45
C ARG A 197 -18.01 -8.23 1.61
N LYS A 198 -18.19 -7.72 0.40
CA LYS A 198 -17.09 -7.22 -0.43
C LYS A 198 -16.60 -5.89 0.16
N MET A 199 -15.29 -5.78 0.37
CA MET A 199 -14.64 -4.56 0.86
C MET A 199 -14.31 -3.64 -0.32
N ASN A 200 -14.67 -2.36 -0.20
CA ASN A 200 -14.26 -1.37 -1.18
C ASN A 200 -12.77 -1.04 -1.00
N PRO A 201 -12.02 -0.73 -2.08
CA PRO A 201 -10.64 -0.27 -1.97
C PRO A 201 -10.46 0.96 -1.07
N ARG A 202 -11.48 1.82 -0.98
CA ARG A 202 -11.50 2.97 -0.06
C ARG A 202 -11.50 2.52 1.41
N ASP A 203 -12.36 1.56 1.77
CA ASP A 203 -12.43 1.02 3.14
C ASP A 203 -11.08 0.37 3.53
N VAL A 204 -10.46 -0.35 2.60
CA VAL A 204 -9.12 -0.95 2.79
C VAL A 204 -8.06 0.12 3.03
N ARG A 205 -8.08 1.19 2.24
CA ARG A 205 -7.14 2.31 2.38
C ARG A 205 -7.31 3.02 3.73
N GLU A 206 -8.54 3.30 4.13
CA GLU A 206 -8.87 3.95 5.40
C GLU A 206 -8.40 3.09 6.59
N TRP A 207 -8.65 1.78 6.53
CA TRP A 207 -8.16 0.85 7.55
C TRP A 207 -6.64 0.87 7.66
N LEU A 208 -5.93 0.75 6.52
CA LEU A 208 -4.46 0.76 6.51
C LEU A 208 -3.89 2.10 6.98
N ALA A 209 -4.54 3.23 6.62
CA ALA A 209 -4.12 4.56 7.03
C ALA A 209 -4.31 4.82 8.54
N SER A 210 -5.18 4.06 9.19
CA SER A 210 -5.42 4.17 10.64
C SER A 210 -4.46 3.33 11.48
N ILE A 211 -3.61 2.49 10.86
CA ILE A 211 -2.58 1.71 11.58
C ILE A 211 -1.49 2.69 12.04
N PRO A 212 -1.17 2.74 13.33
CA PRO A 212 -0.11 3.61 13.84
C PRO A 212 1.28 3.14 13.34
N ASP A 213 2.18 4.10 13.16
CA ASP A 213 3.59 3.87 12.77
C ASP A 213 4.40 3.09 13.82
#